data_7c5d5b3f8d4d62dee427c2f02a8e6bea
#
_entry.id   7c5d5b3f8d4d62dee427c2f02a8e6bea
#
_cell.length_a   1.000
_cell.length_b   1.000
_cell.length_c   1.000
_cell.angle_alpha   90.00
_cell.angle_beta   90.00
_cell.angle_gamma   90.00
#
_symmetry.space_group_name_H-M   'P 1'
#
loop_
_entity.id
_entity.type
_entity.pdbx_description
1 polymer ?
#
loop_
_entity_poly.entity_id
_entity_poly.type
_entity_poly.pdbx_seq_one_letter_code
_entity_poly.pdbx_strand_id
1 'polypeptide(L)' 'MSVEYSKLWGILKNKNMKKIELQRAAKISGNILARLGNNEYVSMETIEKICRTLDCSTDDILQFK' A
#
# COMPACT_ATOMS: atom_id res chain seq x y z
N MET A 1 8.14 -3.18 -17.56
CA MET A 1 8.33 -2.55 -16.26
C MET A 1 7.02 -2.62 -15.48
N SER A 2 7.12 -2.93 -14.20
CA SER A 2 5.94 -3.04 -13.37
C SER A 2 6.27 -2.60 -11.94
N VAL A 3 5.22 -2.28 -11.19
CA VAL A 3 5.33 -1.95 -9.78
C VAL A 3 4.98 -3.18 -8.95
N GLU A 4 5.55 -3.28 -7.77
CA GLU A 4 5.30 -4.39 -6.86
C GLU A 4 5.15 -3.86 -5.45
N TYR A 5 4.19 -4.40 -4.70
CA TYR A 5 3.87 -3.93 -3.35
C TYR A 5 4.12 -4.99 -2.26
N SER A 6 4.96 -5.96 -2.53
CA SER A 6 5.22 -7.02 -1.54
C SER A 6 5.78 -6.47 -0.23
N LYS A 7 6.55 -5.39 -0.29
CA LYS A 7 7.06 -4.73 0.91
C LYS A 7 5.92 -4.18 1.77
N LEU A 8 4.88 -3.62 1.13
CA LEU A 8 3.71 -3.12 1.84
C LEU A 8 3.04 -4.22 2.64
N TRP A 9 2.85 -5.38 2.03
CA TRP A 9 2.22 -6.51 2.71
C TRP A 9 3.07 -7.02 3.86
N GLY A 10 4.40 -6.96 3.72
CA GLY A 10 5.32 -7.30 4.81
C GLY A 10 5.17 -6.37 6.01
N ILE A 11 4.99 -5.06 5.75
CA ILE A 11 4.77 -4.10 6.84
C ILE A 11 3.46 -4.39 7.56
N LEU A 12 2.40 -4.67 6.82
CA LEU A 12 1.11 -5.00 7.43
C LEU A 12 1.21 -6.23 8.30
N LYS A 13 1.92 -7.25 7.82
CA LYS A 13 2.12 -8.48 8.58
C LYS A 13 2.85 -8.20 9.89
N ASN A 14 3.90 -7.39 9.84
CA ASN A 14 4.67 -7.04 11.03
C ASN A 14 3.83 -6.25 12.05
N LYS A 15 2.86 -5.48 11.57
CA LYS A 15 2.00 -4.67 12.43
C LYS A 15 0.73 -5.42 12.83
N ASN A 16 0.56 -6.66 12.40
CA ASN A 16 -0.67 -7.43 12.62
C ASN A 16 -1.89 -6.69 12.09
N MET A 17 -1.73 -6.01 10.95
CA MET A 17 -2.78 -5.21 10.34
C MET A 17 -3.33 -5.93 9.11
N LYS A 18 -4.65 -6.03 9.01
CA LYS A 18 -5.30 -6.62 7.84
C LYS A 18 -5.41 -5.58 6.74
N LYS A 19 -5.55 -6.05 5.49
CA LYS A 19 -5.69 -5.16 4.34
C LYS A 19 -6.89 -4.22 4.48
N ILE A 20 -8.01 -4.72 5.00
CA ILE A 20 -9.19 -3.89 5.20
C ILE A 20 -8.94 -2.81 6.25
N GLU A 21 -8.10 -3.09 7.23
CA GLU A 21 -7.74 -2.09 8.25
C GLU A 21 -6.91 -0.97 7.62
N LEU A 22 -5.98 -1.33 6.73
CA LEU A 22 -5.22 -0.34 5.98
C LEU A 22 -6.14 0.52 5.13
N GLN A 23 -7.10 -0.11 4.44
CA GLN A 23 -8.05 0.61 3.61
C GLN A 23 -8.79 1.68 4.40
N ARG A 24 -9.27 1.32 5.57
CA ARG A 24 -10.01 2.26 6.44
C ARG A 24 -9.11 3.35 6.99
N ALA A 25 -7.93 2.98 7.47
CA ALA A 25 -7.01 3.94 8.09
C ALA A 25 -6.48 4.95 7.07
N ALA A 26 -6.14 4.49 5.87
CA ALA A 26 -5.63 5.36 4.82
C ALA A 26 -6.73 6.05 4.02
N LYS A 27 -7.99 5.68 4.25
CA LYS A 27 -9.15 6.25 3.55
C LYS A 27 -9.06 6.07 2.04
N ILE A 28 -8.70 4.85 1.62
CA ILE A 28 -8.65 4.48 0.21
C ILE A 28 -9.83 3.56 -0.11
N SER A 29 -10.20 3.49 -1.39
CA SER A 29 -11.34 2.67 -1.81
C SER A 29 -10.95 1.20 -1.93
N GLY A 30 -11.98 0.34 -1.98
CA GLY A 30 -11.76 -1.08 -2.22
C GLY A 30 -11.13 -1.34 -3.58
N ASN A 31 -11.47 -0.53 -4.60
CA ASN A 31 -10.85 -0.64 -5.92
C ASN A 31 -9.36 -0.38 -5.86
N ILE A 32 -8.95 0.61 -5.09
CA ILE A 32 -7.53 0.92 -4.93
C ILE A 32 -6.82 -0.22 -4.21
N LEU A 33 -7.44 -0.76 -3.17
CA LEU A 33 -6.88 -1.90 -2.46
C LEU A 33 -6.70 -3.10 -3.40
N ALA A 34 -7.67 -3.36 -4.26
CA ALA A 34 -7.59 -4.44 -5.24
C ALA A 34 -6.44 -4.22 -6.23
N ARG A 35 -6.25 -2.97 -6.66
CA ARG A 35 -5.13 -2.65 -7.57
C ARG A 35 -3.79 -2.90 -6.89
N LEU A 36 -3.67 -2.55 -5.63
CA LEU A 36 -2.45 -2.84 -4.87
C LEU A 36 -2.19 -4.34 -4.80
N GLY A 37 -3.24 -5.13 -4.59
CA GLY A 37 -3.11 -6.58 -4.55
C GLY A 37 -2.71 -7.19 -5.89
N ASN A 38 -3.03 -6.50 -7.00
CA ASN A 38 -2.70 -6.96 -8.36
C ASN A 38 -1.44 -6.30 -8.92
N ASN A 39 -0.68 -5.58 -8.10
CA ASN A 39 0.52 -4.89 -8.53
C ASN A 39 0.26 -3.90 -9.67
N GLU A 40 -0.87 -3.18 -9.58
CA GLU A 40 -1.22 -2.16 -10.56
C GLU A 40 -0.82 -0.78 -10.06
N TYR A 41 -0.66 0.16 -10.98
CA TYR A 41 -0.32 1.52 -10.60
C TYR A 41 -1.48 2.20 -9.90
N VAL A 42 -1.16 2.99 -8.90
CA VAL A 42 -2.12 3.84 -8.20
C VAL A 42 -1.56 5.27 -8.18
N SER A 43 -2.39 6.23 -7.81
CA SER A 43 -1.95 7.62 -7.81
C SER A 43 -0.92 7.89 -6.70
N MET A 44 -0.10 8.92 -6.91
CA MET A 44 0.83 9.35 -5.87
C MET A 44 0.11 9.79 -4.61
N GLU A 45 -1.09 10.34 -4.75
CA GLU A 45 -1.90 10.71 -3.59
C GLU A 45 -2.21 9.49 -2.74
N THR A 46 -2.55 8.37 -3.38
CA THR A 46 -2.79 7.11 -2.67
C THR A 46 -1.53 6.64 -1.95
N ILE A 47 -0.38 6.72 -2.63
CA ILE A 47 0.90 6.33 -2.04
C ILE A 47 1.19 7.19 -0.81
N GLU A 48 0.95 8.51 -0.91
CA GLU A 48 1.14 9.40 0.22
C GLU A 48 0.27 9.02 1.41
N LYS A 49 -1.01 8.74 1.16
CA LYS A 49 -1.93 8.35 2.22
C LYS A 49 -1.45 7.09 2.95
N ILE A 50 -0.98 6.11 2.20
CA ILE A 50 -0.50 4.86 2.78
C ILE A 50 0.76 5.12 3.61
N CYS A 51 1.71 5.88 3.06
CA CYS A 51 2.95 6.19 3.77
C CYS A 51 2.70 6.94 5.07
N ARG A 52 1.80 7.91 5.05
CA ARG A 52 1.47 8.67 6.27
C ARG A 52 0.76 7.79 7.29
N THR A 53 -0.11 6.90 6.83
CA THR A 53 -0.83 5.97 7.72
C THR A 53 0.13 5.02 8.42
N LEU A 54 1.13 4.52 7.69
CA LEU A 54 2.08 3.55 8.22
C LEU A 54 3.37 4.18 8.74
N ASP A 55 3.49 5.51 8.65
CA ASP A 55 4.68 6.25 9.09
C ASP A 55 5.94 5.69 8.45
N CYS A 56 5.95 5.63 7.13
CA CYS A 56 7.06 5.10 6.37
C CYS A 56 7.26 5.91 5.08
N SER A 57 8.30 5.56 4.33
CA SER A 57 8.60 6.22 3.06
C SER A 57 8.14 5.35 1.89
N THR A 58 8.19 5.93 0.69
CA THR A 58 7.80 5.22 -0.53
C THR A 58 8.59 3.94 -0.74
N ASP A 59 9.89 3.98 -0.48
CA ASP A 59 10.77 2.83 -0.63
C ASP A 59 10.37 1.65 0.25
N ASP A 60 9.65 1.93 1.33
CA ASP A 60 9.26 0.90 2.27
C ASP A 60 8.07 0.10 1.80
N ILE A 61 7.29 0.61 0.84
CA ILE A 61 6.05 -0.04 0.44
C ILE A 61 6.02 -0.52 -1.01
N LEU A 62 6.89 -0.01 -1.88
CA LEU A 62 6.86 -0.43 -3.28
C LEU A 62 8.26 -0.49 -3.88
N GLN A 63 8.35 -1.19 -5.00
CA GLN A 63 9.55 -1.22 -5.82
C GLN A 63 9.16 -1.50 -7.26
N PHE A 64 10.04 -1.18 -8.18
CA PHE A 64 9.80 -1.45 -9.60
C PHE A 64 10.61 -2.67 -10.02
N LYS A 65 10.03 -3.48 -10.89
CA LYS A 65 10.69 -4.65 -11.46
C LYS A 65 11.01 -4.43 -12.92
#